data_c486149591006e2012eed6f5d240784b
#
_entry.id   c486149591006e2012eed6f5d240784b
#
_cell.length_a   1.000
_cell.length_b   1.000
_cell.length_c   1.000
_cell.angle_alpha   90.00
_cell.angle_beta   90.00
_cell.angle_gamma   90.00
#
_symmetry.space_group_name_H-M   'P 1'
#
loop_
_entity.id
_entity.type
_entity.pdbx_description
1 polymer ?
#
loop_
_entity_poly.entity_id
_entity_poly.type
_entity_poly.pdbx_seq_one_letter_code
_entity_poly.pdbx_strand_id
1 'polypeptide(L)'
;MADLALPKTLLVPAGLAESLSEPSVTIDDVVQSALNSPAHRERWKYTKADGFLTQLAAPAEAPQINGEQQTGVRWWRETISHPMPGLDLQQGPEAFARLCFVGEAMRLDITGSVTDPVTLIHRSNTLPVIVNLSANASLTLIEMIEGDEGQQTVWIDIGPNAEVNHSRNALNSATSSWQYSSVRLQSSARYHLNNHVLGCGVRRQDLHIIMDGQGAEAKLVSAGMVDNKAALDQQITLEHRQPRGRSEQTIHNIVAKGGKRTFNGRIHIHDGASGTDAQLSNKNLGMGDNATINTKPELEIYTDDVSCSHGATVGTLSHEALLYLTS
;
A
#
# COMPACT_ATOMS: atom_id res chain seq x y z
N MET A 1 28.11 -4.88 -10.80
CA MET A 1 26.66 -4.76 -11.10
C MET A 1 26.30 -6.04 -11.84
N ALA A 2 25.64 -6.95 -11.16
CA ALA A 2 25.18 -8.18 -11.80
C ALA A 2 23.97 -7.81 -12.66
N ASP A 3 24.00 -8.22 -13.93
CA ASP A 3 22.83 -8.16 -14.82
C ASP A 3 21.69 -8.92 -14.13
N LEU A 4 20.69 -8.21 -13.68
CA LEU A 4 19.43 -8.80 -13.24
C LEU A 4 18.68 -9.25 -14.49
N ALA A 5 19.00 -10.45 -14.97
CA ALA A 5 18.16 -11.14 -15.91
C ALA A 5 16.86 -11.52 -15.17
N LEU A 6 15.83 -10.70 -15.31
CA LEU A 6 14.47 -11.09 -14.92
C LEU A 6 14.15 -12.44 -15.58
N PRO A 7 13.51 -13.38 -14.88
CA PRO A 7 13.12 -14.63 -15.49
C PRO A 7 12.30 -14.34 -16.73
N LYS A 8 12.66 -14.92 -17.87
CA LYS A 8 12.03 -14.73 -19.20
C LYS A 8 10.55 -15.10 -19.28
N THR A 9 9.98 -15.49 -18.17
CA THR A 9 8.57 -15.85 -17.93
C THR A 9 7.93 -15.03 -16.82
N LEU A 10 8.12 -13.71 -16.83
CA LEU A 10 7.05 -12.90 -16.28
C LEU A 10 5.85 -13.21 -17.16
N LEU A 11 4.82 -13.86 -16.61
CA LEU A 11 3.55 -14.06 -17.28
C LEU A 11 2.90 -12.67 -17.42
N VAL A 12 3.38 -11.96 -18.42
CA VAL A 12 2.73 -10.75 -18.83
C VAL A 12 1.52 -11.21 -19.65
N PRO A 13 0.32 -10.87 -19.23
CA PRO A 13 -0.88 -11.20 -19.98
C PRO A 13 -0.78 -10.63 -21.39
N ALA A 14 -1.18 -11.44 -22.38
CA ALA A 14 -1.10 -11.10 -23.79
C ALA A 14 -1.76 -9.76 -24.17
N GLY A 15 -2.71 -9.26 -23.36
CA GLY A 15 -3.38 -7.98 -23.58
C GLY A 15 -2.55 -6.72 -23.33
N LEU A 16 -1.44 -6.79 -22.58
CA LEU A 16 -0.58 -5.60 -22.37
C LEU A 16 0.24 -5.28 -23.62
N ALA A 17 0.62 -6.30 -24.38
CA ALA A 17 1.34 -6.12 -25.64
C ALA A 17 0.51 -5.38 -26.71
N GLU A 18 -0.82 -5.49 -26.66
CA GLU A 18 -1.72 -4.82 -27.60
C GLU A 18 -2.06 -3.37 -27.18
N SER A 19 -1.96 -3.03 -25.90
CA SER A 19 -2.26 -1.67 -25.40
C SER A 19 -1.10 -0.68 -25.51
N LEU A 20 0.13 -1.17 -25.71
CA LEU A 20 1.29 -0.34 -26.02
C LEU A 20 1.28 -0.06 -27.53
N SER A 21 0.68 1.04 -27.93
CA SER A 21 0.45 1.42 -29.32
C SER A 21 1.71 1.77 -30.14
N GLU A 22 2.90 1.48 -29.62
CA GLU A 22 4.15 1.55 -30.37
C GLU A 22 4.79 0.16 -30.51
N PRO A 23 5.08 -0.29 -31.75
CA PRO A 23 5.46 -1.68 -32.02
C PRO A 23 6.88 -2.08 -31.59
N SER A 24 7.58 -1.29 -30.81
CA SER A 24 8.97 -1.50 -30.42
C SER A 24 9.24 -1.54 -28.91
N VAL A 25 8.27 -1.23 -28.05
CA VAL A 25 8.48 -1.21 -26.57
C VAL A 25 7.98 -2.53 -25.98
N THR A 26 8.88 -3.31 -25.42
CA THR A 26 8.52 -4.54 -24.69
C THR A 26 8.18 -4.22 -23.24
N ILE A 27 7.46 -5.12 -22.58
CA ILE A 27 7.18 -4.99 -21.15
C ILE A 27 8.48 -5.03 -20.34
N ASP A 28 9.46 -5.82 -20.78
CA ASP A 28 10.78 -5.84 -20.18
C ASP A 28 11.43 -4.44 -20.21
N ASP A 29 11.24 -3.68 -21.29
CA ASP A 29 11.75 -2.30 -21.39
C ASP A 29 11.07 -1.37 -20.38
N VAL A 30 9.75 -1.48 -20.21
CA VAL A 30 8.98 -0.68 -19.24
C VAL A 30 9.41 -1.00 -17.81
N VAL A 31 9.55 -2.28 -17.51
CA VAL A 31 9.99 -2.78 -16.22
C VAL A 31 11.42 -2.33 -15.91
N GLN A 32 12.36 -2.50 -16.85
CA GLN A 32 13.74 -2.07 -16.69
C GLN A 32 13.85 -0.54 -16.57
N SER A 33 13.07 0.21 -17.33
CA SER A 33 13.01 1.66 -17.23
C SER A 33 12.52 2.10 -15.86
N ALA A 34 11.46 1.47 -15.32
CA ALA A 34 10.95 1.76 -13.99
C ALA A 34 11.98 1.44 -12.90
N LEU A 35 12.64 0.27 -12.96
CA LEU A 35 13.69 -0.12 -12.02
C LEU A 35 14.90 0.82 -12.03
N ASN A 36 15.25 1.35 -13.19
CA ASN A 36 16.40 2.25 -13.34
C ASN A 36 16.06 3.72 -13.08
N SER A 37 14.79 4.04 -12.84
CA SER A 37 14.38 5.43 -12.59
C SER A 37 15.00 5.98 -11.28
N PRO A 38 15.30 7.29 -11.20
CA PRO A 38 15.73 7.92 -9.95
C PRO A 38 14.72 7.74 -8.81
N ALA A 39 13.43 7.78 -9.11
CA ALA A 39 12.34 7.57 -8.15
C ALA A 39 12.38 6.15 -7.56
N HIS A 40 12.62 5.12 -8.38
CA HIS A 40 12.80 3.77 -7.90
C HIS A 40 14.00 3.66 -6.96
N ARG A 41 15.15 4.19 -7.35
CA ARG A 41 16.37 4.14 -6.53
C ARG A 41 16.18 4.80 -5.17
N GLU A 42 15.46 5.89 -5.09
CA GLU A 42 15.18 6.57 -3.81
C GLU A 42 14.21 5.76 -2.95
N ARG A 43 13.11 5.25 -3.52
CA ARG A 43 12.10 4.46 -2.78
C ARG A 43 12.60 3.11 -2.29
N TRP A 44 13.56 2.50 -3.01
CA TRP A 44 14.15 1.20 -2.67
C TRP A 44 15.52 1.29 -2.02
N LYS A 45 15.94 2.47 -1.64
CA LYS A 45 17.27 2.74 -1.07
C LYS A 45 17.59 1.90 0.17
N TYR A 46 16.62 1.61 0.99
CA TYR A 46 16.78 0.87 2.26
C TYR A 46 16.33 -0.58 2.19
N THR A 47 15.65 -0.97 1.14
CA THR A 47 15.12 -2.33 0.96
C THR A 47 15.52 -2.85 -0.41
N LYS A 48 16.18 -4.01 -0.45
CA LYS A 48 16.61 -4.61 -1.73
C LYS A 48 15.42 -5.21 -2.45
N ALA A 49 15.19 -4.78 -3.67
CA ALA A 49 14.08 -5.24 -4.52
C ALA A 49 14.24 -6.69 -4.99
N ASP A 50 15.49 -7.16 -5.13
CA ASP A 50 15.84 -8.44 -5.78
C ASP A 50 15.07 -9.64 -5.20
N GLY A 51 14.92 -9.69 -3.86
CA GLY A 51 14.20 -10.78 -3.19
C GLY A 51 12.70 -10.78 -3.50
N PHE A 52 12.11 -9.63 -3.78
CA PHE A 52 10.69 -9.52 -4.12
C PHE A 52 10.41 -9.79 -5.59
N LEU A 53 11.34 -9.46 -6.48
CA LEU A 53 11.20 -9.68 -7.92
C LEU A 53 11.15 -11.16 -8.29
N THR A 54 11.90 -12.00 -7.57
CA THR A 54 11.83 -13.45 -7.77
C THR A 54 10.48 -14.04 -7.38
N GLN A 55 9.79 -13.44 -6.41
CA GLN A 55 8.46 -13.86 -5.96
C GLN A 55 7.36 -13.52 -6.98
N LEU A 56 7.54 -12.47 -7.80
CA LEU A 56 6.59 -12.12 -8.86
C LEU A 56 6.42 -13.24 -9.91
N ALA A 57 7.43 -14.07 -10.09
CA ALA A 57 7.41 -15.19 -11.04
C ALA A 57 6.71 -16.45 -10.49
N ALA A 58 6.41 -16.50 -9.20
CA ALA A 58 5.74 -17.65 -8.60
C ALA A 58 4.24 -17.65 -8.93
N PRO A 59 3.62 -18.84 -9.09
CA PRO A 59 2.18 -18.94 -9.32
C PRO A 59 1.39 -18.19 -8.24
N ALA A 60 0.36 -17.47 -8.67
CA ALA A 60 -0.54 -16.75 -7.79
C ALA A 60 -1.87 -17.50 -7.65
N GLU A 61 -2.36 -17.62 -6.44
CA GLU A 61 -3.65 -18.24 -6.13
C GLU A 61 -4.69 -17.18 -5.79
N ALA A 62 -5.98 -17.53 -5.95
CA ALA A 62 -7.03 -16.65 -5.45
C ALA A 62 -6.93 -16.56 -3.91
N PRO A 63 -7.02 -15.35 -3.31
CA PRO A 63 -7.14 -15.27 -1.87
C PRO A 63 -8.45 -15.92 -1.41
N GLN A 64 -8.46 -16.46 -0.20
CA GLN A 64 -9.69 -16.95 0.40
C GLN A 64 -10.56 -15.77 0.79
N ILE A 65 -11.87 -15.90 0.59
CA ILE A 65 -12.85 -14.89 1.01
C ILE A 65 -13.87 -15.50 1.96
N ASN A 66 -14.31 -14.71 2.94
CA ASN A 66 -15.45 -15.02 3.80
C ASN A 66 -16.39 -13.81 3.80
N GLY A 67 -17.69 -14.05 3.83
CA GLY A 67 -18.71 -12.99 3.79
C GLY A 67 -19.24 -12.68 2.40
N GLU A 68 -18.84 -13.43 1.38
CA GLU A 68 -19.27 -13.25 -0.01
C GLU A 68 -20.74 -13.63 -0.27
N GLN A 69 -21.36 -14.35 0.68
CA GLN A 69 -22.76 -14.77 0.57
C GLN A 69 -23.79 -13.68 0.93
N GLN A 70 -23.32 -12.53 1.38
CA GLN A 70 -24.19 -11.42 1.79
C GLN A 70 -24.83 -10.74 0.58
N THR A 71 -26.04 -10.21 0.79
CA THR A 71 -26.68 -9.35 -0.20
C THR A 71 -25.83 -8.14 -0.50
N GLY A 72 -25.64 -7.84 -1.78
CA GLY A 72 -24.84 -6.71 -2.23
C GLY A 72 -23.34 -7.03 -2.39
N VAL A 73 -22.91 -8.26 -2.12
CA VAL A 73 -21.53 -8.71 -2.34
C VAL A 73 -21.48 -9.62 -3.55
N ARG A 74 -20.57 -9.34 -4.49
CA ARG A 74 -20.26 -10.19 -5.64
C ARG A 74 -18.76 -10.43 -5.69
N TRP A 75 -18.37 -11.70 -5.82
CA TRP A 75 -16.98 -12.15 -5.89
C TRP A 75 -16.78 -13.10 -7.06
N TRP A 76 -15.80 -12.79 -7.95
CA TRP A 76 -15.48 -13.65 -9.09
C TRP A 76 -14.06 -13.42 -9.61
N ARG A 77 -13.58 -14.33 -10.44
CA ARG A 77 -12.33 -14.17 -11.19
C ARG A 77 -12.62 -13.44 -12.49
N GLU A 78 -11.80 -12.47 -12.83
CA GLU A 78 -11.91 -11.66 -14.04
C GLU A 78 -10.57 -11.63 -14.78
N THR A 79 -10.62 -11.58 -16.11
CA THR A 79 -9.45 -11.30 -16.94
C THR A 79 -9.40 -9.79 -17.20
N ILE A 80 -8.35 -9.14 -16.74
CA ILE A 80 -8.13 -7.71 -16.96
C ILE A 80 -7.29 -7.55 -18.22
N SER A 81 -7.86 -6.92 -19.24
CA SER A 81 -7.21 -6.68 -20.53
C SER A 81 -6.58 -5.30 -20.67
N HIS A 82 -6.92 -4.36 -19.78
CA HIS A 82 -6.41 -3.00 -19.79
C HIS A 82 -6.00 -2.56 -18.39
N PRO A 83 -4.97 -1.70 -18.26
CA PRO A 83 -4.61 -1.10 -16.97
C PRO A 83 -5.80 -0.39 -16.34
N MET A 84 -5.91 -0.46 -15.00
CA MET A 84 -6.95 0.26 -14.28
C MET A 84 -6.84 1.77 -14.51
N PRO A 85 -7.97 2.50 -14.64
CA PRO A 85 -7.97 3.94 -14.86
C PRO A 85 -7.17 4.69 -13.78
N GLY A 86 -6.35 5.65 -14.18
CA GLY A 86 -5.53 6.45 -13.26
C GLY A 86 -4.18 5.83 -12.88
N LEU A 87 -3.84 4.67 -13.46
CA LEU A 87 -2.51 4.07 -13.33
C LEU A 87 -1.54 4.78 -14.28
N ASP A 88 -0.57 5.50 -13.71
CA ASP A 88 0.57 6.00 -14.48
C ASP A 88 1.70 4.98 -14.42
N LEU A 89 1.90 4.26 -15.52
CA LEU A 89 2.92 3.21 -15.65
C LEU A 89 4.36 3.75 -15.62
N GLN A 90 4.54 5.07 -15.67
CA GLN A 90 5.87 5.69 -15.70
C GLN A 90 6.44 6.00 -14.31
N GLN A 91 5.69 5.78 -13.23
CA GLN A 91 6.08 6.20 -11.89
C GLN A 91 6.64 5.07 -11.00
N GLY A 92 7.78 4.50 -11.37
CA GLY A 92 8.60 3.69 -10.45
C GLY A 92 8.04 2.29 -10.09
N PRO A 93 8.38 1.73 -8.92
CA PRO A 93 8.01 0.36 -8.54
C PRO A 93 6.52 0.14 -8.36
N GLU A 94 5.75 1.20 -8.22
CA GLU A 94 4.30 1.17 -8.35
C GLU A 94 3.87 0.62 -9.72
N ALA A 95 4.64 0.86 -10.78
CA ALA A 95 4.41 0.26 -12.08
C ALA A 95 4.47 -1.27 -12.04
N PHE A 96 5.31 -1.86 -11.20
CA PHE A 96 5.39 -3.31 -11.04
C PHE A 96 4.15 -3.91 -10.40
N ALA A 97 3.72 -3.34 -9.29
CA ALA A 97 2.50 -3.79 -8.66
C ALA A 97 1.30 -3.57 -9.59
N ARG A 98 1.33 -2.51 -10.38
CA ARG A 98 0.32 -2.18 -11.39
C ARG A 98 0.31 -3.14 -12.58
N LEU A 99 1.45 -3.65 -13.00
CA LEU A 99 1.53 -4.73 -14.01
C LEU A 99 0.83 -6.01 -13.55
N CYS A 100 0.78 -6.26 -12.25
CA CYS A 100 0.04 -7.39 -11.69
C CYS A 100 -1.48 -7.30 -11.93
N PHE A 101 -2.03 -6.12 -12.17
CA PHE A 101 -3.44 -5.94 -12.50
C PHE A 101 -3.80 -6.19 -13.97
N VAL A 102 -2.83 -6.52 -14.79
CA VAL A 102 -3.10 -6.92 -16.18
C VAL A 102 -3.00 -8.43 -16.27
N GLY A 103 -4.13 -9.09 -16.42
CA GLY A 103 -4.24 -10.55 -16.46
C GLY A 103 -5.39 -11.05 -15.61
N GLU A 104 -5.19 -12.12 -14.87
CA GLU A 104 -6.20 -12.62 -13.96
C GLU A 104 -6.20 -11.83 -12.63
N ALA A 105 -7.37 -11.42 -12.20
CA ALA A 105 -7.60 -10.79 -10.92
C ALA A 105 -8.87 -11.36 -10.26
N MET A 106 -8.97 -11.21 -8.96
CA MET A 106 -10.22 -11.41 -8.23
C MET A 106 -10.94 -10.08 -8.08
N ARG A 107 -12.24 -10.08 -8.35
CA ARG A 107 -13.06 -8.88 -8.24
C ARG A 107 -14.09 -9.01 -7.14
N LEU A 108 -14.21 -7.96 -6.33
CA LEU A 108 -15.19 -7.81 -5.26
C LEU A 108 -15.99 -6.53 -5.49
N ASP A 109 -17.23 -6.66 -5.95
CA ASP A 109 -18.15 -5.53 -6.10
C ASP A 109 -19.11 -5.47 -4.92
N ILE A 110 -19.26 -4.27 -4.37
CA ILE A 110 -20.13 -3.97 -3.24
C ILE A 110 -21.20 -2.99 -3.67
N THR A 111 -22.45 -3.38 -3.46
CA THR A 111 -23.65 -2.56 -3.72
C THR A 111 -24.49 -2.41 -2.46
N GLY A 112 -24.75 -1.16 -2.04
CA GLY A 112 -25.47 -0.87 -0.80
C GLY A 112 -24.64 -1.10 0.46
N SER A 113 -25.29 -1.20 1.60
CA SER A 113 -24.64 -1.39 2.89
C SER A 113 -24.50 -2.86 3.22
N VAL A 114 -23.27 -3.33 3.35
CA VAL A 114 -22.95 -4.69 3.79
C VAL A 114 -22.80 -4.71 5.31
N THR A 115 -23.58 -5.56 5.98
CA THR A 115 -23.71 -5.55 7.45
C THR A 115 -22.59 -6.28 8.17
N ASP A 116 -22.19 -7.44 7.66
CA ASP A 116 -21.11 -8.22 8.26
C ASP A 116 -19.78 -7.98 7.52
N PRO A 117 -18.65 -8.10 8.20
CA PRO A 117 -17.36 -7.93 7.57
C PRO A 117 -17.13 -8.92 6.42
N VAL A 118 -16.51 -8.43 5.34
CA VAL A 118 -15.92 -9.28 4.31
C VAL A 118 -14.45 -9.46 4.66
N THR A 119 -13.99 -10.71 4.72
CA THR A 119 -12.61 -11.05 5.08
C THR A 119 -11.89 -11.64 3.88
N LEU A 120 -10.74 -11.06 3.53
CA LEU A 120 -9.80 -11.58 2.55
C LEU A 120 -8.59 -12.18 3.27
N ILE A 121 -8.20 -13.40 2.92
CA ILE A 121 -7.06 -14.09 3.53
C ILE A 121 -6.05 -14.41 2.42
N HIS A 122 -4.87 -13.82 2.55
CA HIS A 122 -3.75 -14.00 1.64
C HIS A 122 -2.71 -14.93 2.27
N ARG A 123 -2.40 -16.07 1.63
CA ARG A 123 -1.48 -17.08 2.17
C ARG A 123 -0.14 -17.20 1.47
N SER A 124 0.04 -16.60 0.34
CA SER A 124 1.27 -16.60 -0.44
C SER A 124 1.20 -15.49 -1.48
N ASN A 125 1.75 -15.71 -2.67
CA ASN A 125 1.41 -14.88 -3.81
C ASN A 125 -0.07 -15.07 -4.13
N THR A 126 -0.81 -13.97 -4.12
CA THR A 126 -2.22 -14.02 -4.48
C THR A 126 -2.48 -13.23 -5.76
N LEU A 127 -3.48 -13.68 -6.51
CA LEU A 127 -4.04 -12.88 -7.59
C LEU A 127 -4.39 -11.49 -7.04
N PRO A 128 -4.16 -10.43 -7.83
CA PRO A 128 -4.60 -9.10 -7.46
C PRO A 128 -6.09 -9.07 -7.13
N VAL A 129 -6.47 -8.27 -6.15
CA VAL A 129 -7.87 -8.07 -5.78
C VAL A 129 -8.30 -6.67 -6.15
N ILE A 130 -9.42 -6.57 -6.87
CA ILE A 130 -10.07 -5.31 -7.22
C ILE A 130 -11.36 -5.22 -6.43
N VAL A 131 -11.44 -4.23 -5.55
CA VAL A 131 -12.62 -3.94 -4.74
C VAL A 131 -13.29 -2.68 -5.27
N ASN A 132 -14.56 -2.77 -5.67
CA ASN A 132 -15.33 -1.61 -6.10
C ASN A 132 -16.56 -1.41 -5.23
N LEU A 133 -16.74 -0.20 -4.75
CA LEU A 133 -17.93 0.20 -4.05
C LEU A 133 -18.77 1.13 -4.93
N SER A 134 -20.03 0.77 -5.11
CA SER A 134 -21.00 1.66 -5.73
C SER A 134 -21.26 2.92 -4.88
N ALA A 135 -21.83 3.93 -5.47
CA ALA A 135 -22.23 5.14 -4.73
C ALA A 135 -23.11 4.79 -3.51
N ASN A 136 -22.86 5.45 -2.39
CA ASN A 136 -23.55 5.27 -1.10
C ASN A 136 -23.40 3.86 -0.49
N ALA A 137 -22.50 3.03 -0.98
CA ALA A 137 -22.23 1.72 -0.41
C ALA A 137 -21.37 1.81 0.85
N SER A 138 -21.45 0.81 1.72
CA SER A 138 -20.58 0.71 2.88
C SER A 138 -20.04 -0.71 3.06
N LEU A 139 -18.77 -0.82 3.44
CA LEU A 139 -18.05 -2.09 3.61
C LEU A 139 -17.15 -2.04 4.85
N THR A 140 -17.21 -3.08 5.66
CA THR A 140 -16.11 -3.43 6.58
C THR A 140 -15.27 -4.52 5.94
N LEU A 141 -14.03 -4.19 5.58
CA LEU A 141 -13.06 -5.11 4.97
C LEU A 141 -12.01 -5.52 6.00
N ILE A 142 -11.84 -6.82 6.18
CA ILE A 142 -10.75 -7.38 6.98
C ILE A 142 -9.77 -8.07 6.04
N GLU A 143 -8.53 -7.63 6.01
CA GLU A 143 -7.47 -8.21 5.21
C GLU A 143 -6.47 -8.91 6.14
N MET A 144 -6.29 -10.22 5.97
CA MET A 144 -5.36 -11.05 6.72
C MET A 144 -4.23 -11.51 5.83
N ILE A 145 -2.99 -11.22 6.23
CA ILE A 145 -1.79 -11.66 5.55
C ILE A 145 -1.18 -12.79 6.38
N GLU A 146 -1.35 -14.03 5.93
CA GLU A 146 -0.95 -15.23 6.67
C GLU A 146 0.24 -15.98 6.05
N GLY A 147 0.63 -15.64 4.82
CA GLY A 147 1.73 -16.30 4.11
C GLY A 147 3.11 -15.95 4.65
N ASP A 148 4.03 -16.90 4.62
CA ASP A 148 5.43 -16.71 5.03
C ASP A 148 6.22 -15.89 4.01
N GLU A 149 5.88 -16.02 2.75
CA GLU A 149 6.45 -15.27 1.63
C GLU A 149 5.34 -14.87 0.67
N GLY A 150 5.56 -13.80 -0.09
CA GLY A 150 4.67 -13.52 -1.20
C GLY A 150 4.36 -12.05 -1.40
N GLN A 151 3.65 -11.83 -2.50
CA GLN A 151 3.16 -10.53 -2.91
C GLN A 151 1.64 -10.51 -2.88
N GLN A 152 1.10 -9.45 -2.32
CA GLN A 152 -0.32 -9.17 -2.30
C GLN A 152 -0.58 -7.79 -2.89
N THR A 153 -1.55 -7.71 -3.81
CA THR A 153 -1.92 -6.46 -4.47
C THR A 153 -3.42 -6.25 -4.36
N VAL A 154 -3.82 -5.10 -3.83
CA VAL A 154 -5.23 -4.75 -3.65
C VAL A 154 -5.49 -3.36 -4.21
N TRP A 155 -6.48 -3.27 -5.10
CA TRP A 155 -7.01 -2.01 -5.60
C TRP A 155 -8.41 -1.79 -5.03
N ILE A 156 -8.68 -0.60 -4.48
CA ILE A 156 -9.99 -0.24 -3.94
C ILE A 156 -10.49 1.04 -4.61
N ASP A 157 -11.60 0.98 -5.30
CA ASP A 157 -12.29 2.16 -5.86
C ASP A 157 -13.58 2.42 -5.05
N ILE A 158 -13.61 3.57 -4.38
CA ILE A 158 -14.69 3.94 -3.47
C ILE A 158 -15.56 5.00 -4.16
N GLY A 159 -16.76 4.58 -4.55
CA GLY A 159 -17.73 5.43 -5.23
C GLY A 159 -18.21 6.63 -4.41
N PRO A 160 -18.95 7.57 -5.03
CA PRO A 160 -19.41 8.78 -4.34
C PRO A 160 -20.21 8.46 -3.07
N ASN A 161 -19.92 9.19 -1.97
CA ASN A 161 -20.52 9.01 -0.64
C ASN A 161 -20.39 7.60 -0.05
N ALA A 162 -19.59 6.73 -0.64
CA ALA A 162 -19.37 5.38 -0.10
C ALA A 162 -18.31 5.39 1.01
N GLU A 163 -18.31 4.35 1.84
CA GLU A 163 -17.43 4.24 2.98
C GLU A 163 -16.80 2.85 3.08
N VAL A 164 -15.50 2.81 3.33
CA VAL A 164 -14.77 1.57 3.65
C VAL A 164 -14.08 1.71 5.00
N ASN A 165 -14.42 0.82 5.93
CA ASN A 165 -13.67 0.56 7.15
C ASN A 165 -12.78 -0.66 6.92
N HIS A 166 -11.47 -0.45 6.77
CA HIS A 166 -10.51 -1.48 6.42
C HIS A 166 -9.60 -1.81 7.61
N SER A 167 -9.53 -3.06 8.00
CA SER A 167 -8.57 -3.57 8.98
C SER A 167 -7.61 -4.51 8.28
N ARG A 168 -6.34 -4.11 8.17
CA ARG A 168 -5.27 -4.95 7.63
C ARG A 168 -4.42 -5.51 8.75
N ASN A 169 -4.25 -6.83 8.75
CA ASN A 169 -3.51 -7.55 9.77
C ASN A 169 -2.40 -8.39 9.11
N ALA A 170 -1.16 -7.94 9.26
CA ALA A 170 0.04 -8.60 8.78
C ALA A 170 0.93 -8.97 9.99
N LEU A 171 0.44 -9.87 10.83
CA LEU A 171 1.02 -10.21 12.13
C LEU A 171 1.77 -11.55 12.15
N ASN A 172 1.82 -12.25 11.03
CA ASN A 172 2.54 -13.52 10.88
C ASN A 172 4.05 -13.33 10.77
N SER A 173 4.79 -14.41 11.02
CA SER A 173 6.25 -14.47 10.87
C SER A 173 6.62 -14.68 9.40
N ALA A 174 6.61 -13.63 8.60
CA ALA A 174 7.01 -13.72 7.19
C ALA A 174 8.53 -13.61 7.03
N THR A 175 9.12 -14.43 6.16
CA THR A 175 10.53 -14.31 5.76
C THR A 175 10.72 -13.14 4.80
N SER A 176 9.79 -12.98 3.85
CA SER A 176 9.76 -11.89 2.88
C SER A 176 8.35 -11.64 2.39
N SER A 177 7.84 -10.43 2.53
CA SER A 177 6.46 -10.10 2.14
C SER A 177 6.38 -8.68 1.57
N TRP A 178 5.72 -8.54 0.43
CA TRP A 178 5.45 -7.26 -0.19
C TRP A 178 3.96 -7.06 -0.42
N GLN A 179 3.40 -6.05 0.22
CA GLN A 179 2.01 -5.65 0.06
C GLN A 179 1.93 -4.31 -0.68
N TYR A 180 1.21 -4.30 -1.78
CA TYR A 180 0.86 -3.09 -2.48
C TYR A 180 -0.64 -2.83 -2.41
N SER A 181 -1.02 -1.60 -2.08
CA SER A 181 -2.41 -1.19 -2.09
C SER A 181 -2.57 0.17 -2.72
N SER A 182 -3.57 0.29 -3.58
CA SER A 182 -4.00 1.57 -4.13
C SER A 182 -5.47 1.78 -3.83
N VAL A 183 -5.81 2.95 -3.30
CA VAL A 183 -7.17 3.31 -2.91
C VAL A 183 -7.55 4.62 -3.57
N ARG A 184 -8.62 4.61 -4.34
CA ARG A 184 -9.17 5.80 -4.99
C ARG A 184 -10.48 6.19 -4.34
N LEU A 185 -10.60 7.46 -3.94
CA LEU A 185 -11.80 8.01 -3.31
C LEU A 185 -12.46 9.02 -4.25
N GLN A 186 -13.73 8.79 -4.56
CA GLN A 186 -14.56 9.71 -5.30
C GLN A 186 -15.20 10.75 -4.36
N SER A 187 -16.11 11.61 -4.87
CA SER A 187 -16.66 12.72 -4.11
C SER A 187 -17.33 12.28 -2.81
N SER A 188 -16.94 12.91 -1.71
CA SER A 188 -17.42 12.62 -0.34
C SER A 188 -17.26 11.17 0.10
N ALA A 189 -16.39 10.40 -0.57
CA ALA A 189 -16.06 9.05 -0.16
C ALA A 189 -15.18 9.04 1.09
N ARG A 190 -15.32 8.02 1.92
CA ARG A 190 -14.54 7.86 3.15
C ARG A 190 -13.78 6.54 3.18
N TYR A 191 -12.52 6.62 3.58
CA TYR A 191 -11.66 5.45 3.76
C TYR A 191 -10.96 5.51 5.11
N HIS A 192 -11.22 4.53 5.96
CA HIS A 192 -10.56 4.38 7.25
C HIS A 192 -9.74 3.09 7.26
N LEU A 193 -8.42 3.21 7.39
CA LEU A 193 -7.52 2.06 7.47
C LEU A 193 -6.92 1.94 8.87
N ASN A 194 -7.12 0.77 9.49
CA ASN A 194 -6.36 0.31 10.64
C ASN A 194 -5.37 -0.76 10.18
N ASN A 195 -4.08 -0.44 10.20
CA ASN A 195 -3.02 -1.31 9.70
C ASN A 195 -2.15 -1.81 10.86
N HIS A 196 -2.22 -3.10 11.14
CA HIS A 196 -1.42 -3.76 12.17
C HIS A 196 -0.35 -4.60 11.50
N VAL A 197 0.93 -4.34 11.83
CA VAL A 197 2.02 -4.99 11.14
C VAL A 197 3.13 -5.43 12.07
N LEU A 198 3.53 -6.69 11.93
CA LEU A 198 4.73 -7.24 12.56
C LEU A 198 5.82 -7.37 11.49
N GLY A 199 6.94 -6.70 11.70
CA GLY A 199 8.12 -6.82 10.85
C GLY A 199 8.95 -8.02 11.30
N CYS A 200 8.73 -9.16 10.66
CA CYS A 200 9.53 -10.38 10.80
C CYS A 200 10.17 -10.66 9.45
N GLY A 201 11.47 -10.97 9.40
CA GLY A 201 12.18 -11.06 8.14
C GLY A 201 12.25 -9.70 7.42
N VAL A 202 11.84 -9.63 6.15
CA VAL A 202 11.76 -8.39 5.38
C VAL A 202 10.33 -8.18 4.90
N ARG A 203 9.68 -7.17 5.43
CA ARG A 203 8.32 -6.79 5.02
C ARG A 203 8.31 -5.40 4.42
N ARG A 204 7.69 -5.28 3.24
CA ARG A 204 7.46 -4.01 2.59
C ARG A 204 5.96 -3.79 2.36
N GLN A 205 5.51 -2.58 2.66
CA GLN A 205 4.14 -2.12 2.40
C GLN A 205 4.18 -0.81 1.62
N ASP A 206 3.63 -0.84 0.42
CA ASP A 206 3.39 0.35 -0.39
C ASP A 206 1.88 0.64 -0.38
N LEU A 207 1.50 1.84 0.03
CA LEU A 207 0.12 2.31 0.06
C LEU A 207 0.01 3.62 -0.70
N HIS A 208 -0.86 3.64 -1.69
CA HIS A 208 -1.17 4.84 -2.47
C HIS A 208 -2.65 5.20 -2.29
N ILE A 209 -2.94 6.35 -1.71
CA ILE A 209 -4.29 6.87 -1.52
C ILE A 209 -4.49 8.07 -2.46
N ILE A 210 -5.49 7.99 -3.32
CA ILE A 210 -5.81 9.01 -4.32
C ILE A 210 -7.18 9.60 -4.00
N MET A 211 -7.21 10.83 -3.50
CA MET A 211 -8.42 11.58 -3.21
C MET A 211 -8.86 12.34 -4.47
N ASP A 212 -9.54 11.62 -5.36
CA ASP A 212 -9.91 12.05 -6.72
C ASP A 212 -11.30 12.71 -6.77
N GLY A 213 -11.96 12.84 -5.62
CA GLY A 213 -13.26 13.48 -5.48
C GLY A 213 -13.26 14.60 -4.43
N GLN A 214 -14.07 15.64 -4.69
CA GLN A 214 -14.23 16.73 -3.75
C GLN A 214 -14.77 16.27 -2.41
N GLY A 215 -14.21 16.78 -1.30
CA GLY A 215 -14.65 16.45 0.05
C GLY A 215 -14.41 14.99 0.46
N ALA A 216 -13.52 14.28 -0.23
CA ALA A 216 -13.11 12.95 0.17
C ALA A 216 -12.35 12.97 1.52
N GLU A 217 -12.46 11.90 2.28
CA GLU A 217 -11.84 11.78 3.60
C GLU A 217 -11.07 10.46 3.72
N ALA A 218 -9.79 10.54 4.16
CA ALA A 218 -8.94 9.38 4.40
C ALA A 218 -8.34 9.44 5.81
N LYS A 219 -8.57 8.39 6.60
CA LYS A 219 -7.96 8.23 7.91
C LYS A 219 -7.14 6.95 7.95
N LEU A 220 -5.87 7.08 8.32
CA LEU A 220 -4.95 5.97 8.44
C LEU A 220 -4.36 5.91 9.85
N VAL A 221 -4.56 4.78 10.51
CA VAL A 221 -3.87 4.44 11.75
C VAL A 221 -3.01 3.20 11.49
N SER A 222 -1.70 3.30 11.70
CA SER A 222 -0.79 2.16 11.57
C SER A 222 0.00 1.92 12.85
N ALA A 223 -0.09 0.71 13.38
CA ALA A 223 0.70 0.24 14.50
C ALA A 223 1.66 -0.85 14.02
N GLY A 224 2.97 -0.60 14.17
CA GLY A 224 4.02 -1.50 13.74
C GLY A 224 4.94 -1.93 14.88
N MET A 225 5.31 -3.21 14.87
CA MET A 225 6.38 -3.73 15.71
C MET A 225 7.41 -4.41 14.83
N VAL A 226 8.68 -4.02 14.97
CA VAL A 226 9.79 -4.62 14.22
C VAL A 226 10.62 -5.46 15.17
N ASP A 227 10.62 -6.76 14.93
CA ASP A 227 11.33 -7.72 15.75
C ASP A 227 12.85 -7.69 15.52
N ASN A 228 13.58 -8.44 16.34
CA ASN A 228 15.04 -8.52 16.29
C ASN A 228 15.53 -8.96 14.90
N LYS A 229 16.44 -8.18 14.30
CA LYS A 229 17.01 -8.38 12.96
C LYS A 229 15.98 -8.35 11.80
N ALA A 230 14.73 -8.03 12.07
CA ALA A 230 13.71 -7.86 11.05
C ALA A 230 13.79 -6.48 10.37
N ALA A 231 13.14 -6.36 9.22
CA ALA A 231 13.00 -5.09 8.52
C ALA A 231 11.54 -4.83 8.14
N LEU A 232 11.06 -3.63 8.44
CA LEU A 232 9.77 -3.13 7.99
C LEU A 232 9.97 -1.83 7.21
N ASP A 233 9.61 -1.84 5.94
CA ASP A 233 9.61 -0.69 5.05
C ASP A 233 8.17 -0.32 4.68
N GLN A 234 7.73 0.87 5.06
CA GLN A 234 6.41 1.40 4.68
C GLN A 234 6.57 2.67 3.85
N GLN A 235 5.97 2.65 2.67
CA GLN A 235 5.92 3.74 1.72
C GLN A 235 4.45 4.16 1.57
N ILE A 236 4.09 5.34 2.03
CA ILE A 236 2.72 5.84 1.96
C ILE A 236 2.71 7.10 1.12
N THR A 237 1.95 7.11 0.05
CA THR A 237 1.69 8.30 -0.77
C THR A 237 0.22 8.63 -0.69
N LEU A 238 -0.10 9.86 -0.34
CA LEU A 238 -1.46 10.37 -0.31
C LEU A 238 -1.55 11.61 -1.19
N GLU A 239 -2.47 11.57 -2.17
CA GLU A 239 -2.67 12.65 -3.13
C GLU A 239 -4.05 13.30 -2.93
N HIS A 240 -4.06 14.61 -2.70
CA HIS A 240 -5.26 15.44 -2.77
C HIS A 240 -5.34 16.06 -4.15
N ARG A 241 -6.27 15.59 -4.98
CA ARG A 241 -6.46 16.05 -6.35
C ARG A 241 -7.64 17.02 -6.50
N GLN A 242 -8.53 17.05 -5.52
CA GLN A 242 -9.78 17.83 -5.55
C GLN A 242 -9.95 18.65 -4.27
N PRO A 243 -10.75 19.74 -4.31
CA PRO A 243 -10.93 20.64 -3.17
C PRO A 243 -11.55 19.98 -1.94
N ARG A 244 -11.25 20.54 -0.76
CA ARG A 244 -11.85 20.22 0.53
C ARG A 244 -11.64 18.75 0.95
N GLY A 245 -10.56 18.14 0.50
CA GLY A 245 -10.15 16.83 0.97
C GLY A 245 -9.60 16.88 2.39
N ARG A 246 -9.85 15.83 3.16
CA ARG A 246 -9.32 15.71 4.53
C ARG A 246 -8.55 14.42 4.71
N SER A 247 -7.34 14.49 5.26
CA SER A 247 -6.56 13.30 5.57
C SER A 247 -5.85 13.38 6.91
N GLU A 248 -5.88 12.27 7.64
CA GLU A 248 -5.18 12.10 8.90
C GLU A 248 -4.39 10.80 8.89
N GLN A 249 -3.08 10.89 9.14
CA GLN A 249 -2.20 9.72 9.21
C GLN A 249 -1.52 9.67 10.58
N THR A 250 -1.77 8.60 11.32
CA THR A 250 -1.13 8.32 12.63
C THR A 250 -0.36 7.01 12.53
N ILE A 251 0.97 7.09 12.60
CA ILE A 251 1.88 5.96 12.42
C ILE A 251 2.74 5.79 13.65
N HIS A 252 2.56 4.70 14.37
CA HIS A 252 3.33 4.39 15.56
C HIS A 252 4.10 3.08 15.40
N ASN A 253 5.40 3.09 15.74
CA ASN A 253 6.22 1.90 15.63
C ASN A 253 7.10 1.69 16.86
N ILE A 254 7.31 0.42 17.20
CA ILE A 254 8.32 -0.04 18.16
C ILE A 254 9.33 -0.88 17.38
N VAL A 255 10.63 -0.59 17.58
CA VAL A 255 11.71 -1.26 16.88
C VAL A 255 12.61 -1.94 17.91
N ALA A 256 12.64 -3.26 17.89
CA ALA A 256 13.47 -4.06 18.79
C ALA A 256 14.95 -4.00 18.40
N LYS A 257 15.82 -4.54 19.25
CA LYS A 257 17.27 -4.59 19.07
C LYS A 257 17.66 -5.15 17.71
N GLY A 258 18.44 -4.38 16.93
CA GLY A 258 18.90 -4.78 15.60
C GLY A 258 17.82 -4.77 14.50
N GLY A 259 16.59 -4.42 14.85
CA GLY A 259 15.51 -4.23 13.88
C GLY A 259 15.72 -2.98 13.03
N LYS A 260 15.15 -2.98 11.82
CA LYS A 260 15.21 -1.85 10.88
C LYS A 260 13.80 -1.39 10.51
N ARG A 261 13.53 -0.13 10.74
CA ARG A 261 12.29 0.54 10.33
C ARG A 261 12.59 1.61 9.30
N THR A 262 11.94 1.54 8.16
CA THR A 262 11.94 2.61 7.16
C THR A 262 10.50 3.10 6.97
N PHE A 263 10.30 4.39 7.02
CA PHE A 263 9.04 5.05 6.74
C PHE A 263 9.26 6.21 5.78
N ASN A 264 8.52 6.22 4.70
CA ASN A 264 8.37 7.37 3.82
C ASN A 264 6.88 7.69 3.72
N GLY A 265 6.50 8.91 4.15
CA GLY A 265 5.13 9.41 4.10
C GLY A 265 5.07 10.68 3.27
N ARG A 266 4.54 10.58 2.05
CA ARG A 266 4.39 11.72 1.14
C ARG A 266 2.94 12.15 1.09
N ILE A 267 2.70 13.45 1.34
CA ILE A 267 1.43 14.12 1.07
C ILE A 267 1.65 15.05 -0.12
N HIS A 268 0.87 14.85 -1.18
CA HIS A 268 0.89 15.68 -2.38
C HIS A 268 -0.45 16.37 -2.56
N ILE A 269 -0.45 17.70 -2.51
CA ILE A 269 -1.64 18.52 -2.70
C ILE A 269 -1.50 19.21 -4.06
N HIS A 270 -2.32 18.75 -5.00
CA HIS A 270 -2.29 19.23 -6.39
C HIS A 270 -2.83 20.65 -6.52
N ASP A 271 -2.49 21.28 -7.63
CA ASP A 271 -3.12 22.54 -8.03
C ASP A 271 -4.66 22.37 -8.09
N GLY A 272 -5.38 23.36 -7.56
CA GLY A 272 -6.84 23.34 -7.46
C GLY A 272 -7.42 22.55 -6.27
N ALA A 273 -6.62 21.84 -5.45
CA ALA A 273 -7.08 21.15 -4.25
C ALA A 273 -7.19 22.10 -3.02
N SER A 274 -7.80 23.25 -3.19
CA SER A 274 -7.99 24.25 -2.12
C SER A 274 -8.90 23.76 -0.99
N GLY A 275 -8.74 24.31 0.22
CA GLY A 275 -9.49 23.90 1.40
C GLY A 275 -9.09 22.50 1.92
N THR A 276 -7.94 21.99 1.54
CA THR A 276 -7.41 20.71 2.03
C THR A 276 -6.91 20.82 3.46
N ASP A 277 -7.29 19.83 4.30
CA ASP A 277 -6.73 19.61 5.64
C ASP A 277 -5.99 18.27 5.67
N ALA A 278 -4.66 18.29 5.81
CA ALA A 278 -3.83 17.10 5.73
C ALA A 278 -2.81 17.03 6.87
N GLN A 279 -2.87 15.95 7.65
CA GLN A 279 -2.02 15.79 8.82
C GLN A 279 -1.33 14.43 8.83
N LEU A 280 -0.03 14.42 9.17
CA LEU A 280 0.78 13.21 9.32
C LEU A 280 1.57 13.26 10.63
N SER A 281 1.38 12.24 11.47
CA SER A 281 2.14 12.03 12.70
C SER A 281 2.83 10.66 12.64
N ASN A 282 4.16 10.65 12.66
CA ASN A 282 4.96 9.42 12.71
C ASN A 282 5.79 9.39 14.00
N LYS A 283 5.50 8.43 14.88
CA LYS A 283 6.19 8.26 16.15
C LYS A 283 6.85 6.90 16.21
N ASN A 284 8.16 6.88 16.49
CA ASN A 284 8.95 5.66 16.51
C ASN A 284 9.72 5.55 17.83
N LEU A 285 9.71 4.36 18.42
CA LEU A 285 10.44 4.03 19.64
C LEU A 285 11.44 2.91 19.36
N GLY A 286 12.74 3.20 19.50
CA GLY A 286 13.80 2.20 19.47
C GLY A 286 13.99 1.58 20.85
N MET A 287 13.97 0.24 20.89
CA MET A 287 14.17 -0.54 22.11
C MET A 287 15.46 -1.38 21.99
N GLY A 288 16.52 -0.90 22.62
CA GLY A 288 17.81 -1.59 22.66
C GLY A 288 18.80 -1.15 21.57
N ASP A 289 19.99 -1.73 21.63
CA ASP A 289 21.11 -1.35 20.78
C ASP A 289 20.88 -1.71 19.32
N ASN A 290 21.43 -0.90 18.42
CA ASN A 290 21.40 -1.12 16.98
C ASN A 290 19.98 -1.17 16.34
N ALA A 291 18.95 -0.66 17.01
CA ALA A 291 17.68 -0.36 16.34
C ALA A 291 17.91 0.77 15.31
N THR A 292 17.54 0.54 14.08
CA THR A 292 17.70 1.52 12.99
C THR A 292 16.33 2.05 12.56
N ILE A 293 16.14 3.35 12.66
CA ILE A 293 14.89 4.01 12.29
C ILE A 293 15.19 5.11 11.27
N ASN A 294 14.68 4.93 10.06
CA ASN A 294 14.73 5.92 8.98
C ASN A 294 13.31 6.44 8.75
N THR A 295 13.11 7.73 8.92
CA THR A 295 11.82 8.37 8.70
C THR A 295 11.96 9.58 7.79
N LYS A 296 11.12 9.65 6.75
CA LYS A 296 11.13 10.71 5.74
C LYS A 296 9.68 11.16 5.47
N PRO A 297 9.14 12.10 6.25
CA PRO A 297 7.90 12.77 5.87
C PRO A 297 8.17 13.78 4.77
N GLU A 298 7.34 13.78 3.74
CA GLU A 298 7.41 14.69 2.59
C GLU A 298 6.06 15.41 2.41
N LEU A 299 6.11 16.71 2.14
CA LEU A 299 4.93 17.54 1.92
C LEU A 299 5.16 18.42 0.69
N GLU A 300 4.34 18.20 -0.34
CA GLU A 300 4.37 18.93 -1.59
C GLU A 300 3.03 19.63 -1.78
N ILE A 301 3.04 20.95 -1.85
CA ILE A 301 1.82 21.78 -1.89
C ILE A 301 1.90 22.69 -3.12
N TYR A 302 0.90 22.59 -3.99
CA TYR A 302 0.80 23.36 -5.23
C TYR A 302 -0.44 24.27 -5.27
N THR A 303 -1.09 24.48 -4.15
CA THR A 303 -2.25 25.39 -4.02
C THR A 303 -2.18 26.18 -2.72
N ASP A 304 -2.79 27.35 -2.69
CA ASP A 304 -2.99 28.15 -1.48
C ASP A 304 -4.19 27.63 -0.68
N ASP A 305 -4.51 28.23 0.47
CA ASP A 305 -5.67 27.91 1.31
C ASP A 305 -5.71 26.42 1.72
N VAL A 306 -4.67 25.98 2.43
CA VAL A 306 -4.57 24.62 2.99
C VAL A 306 -4.13 24.64 4.44
N SER A 307 -4.58 23.65 5.21
CA SER A 307 -4.13 23.38 6.58
C SER A 307 -3.34 22.08 6.59
N CYS A 308 -2.00 22.16 6.64
CA CYS A 308 -1.17 20.97 6.52
C CYS A 308 -0.10 20.92 7.59
N SER A 309 0.10 19.73 8.13
CA SER A 309 1.18 19.49 9.07
C SER A 309 1.77 18.09 8.92
N HIS A 310 3.06 17.98 9.17
CA HIS A 310 3.69 16.69 9.38
C HIS A 310 4.63 16.73 10.58
N GLY A 311 4.77 15.61 11.28
CA GLY A 311 5.70 15.44 12.38
C GLY A 311 6.26 14.03 12.40
N ALA A 312 7.57 13.92 12.66
CA ALA A 312 8.22 12.65 12.89
C ALA A 312 9.08 12.72 14.15
N THR A 313 8.99 11.70 14.98
CA THR A 313 9.81 11.56 16.17
C THR A 313 10.51 10.21 16.21
N VAL A 314 11.74 10.19 16.69
CA VAL A 314 12.50 8.99 16.99
C VAL A 314 12.95 9.11 18.45
N GLY A 315 12.41 8.25 19.28
CA GLY A 315 12.78 8.14 20.71
C GLY A 315 13.54 6.83 20.97
N THR A 316 14.35 6.83 22.01
CA THR A 316 14.99 5.63 22.55
C THR A 316 14.73 5.56 24.05
N LEU A 317 14.47 4.36 24.56
CA LEU A 317 14.44 4.13 26.00
C LEU A 317 15.86 3.84 26.48
N SER A 318 16.43 4.74 27.30
CA SER A 318 17.69 4.47 27.98
C SER A 318 17.49 3.44 29.09
N HIS A 319 18.55 2.70 29.42
CA HIS A 319 18.50 1.72 30.49
C HIS A 319 18.18 2.40 31.86
N GLU A 320 18.66 3.63 32.07
CA GLU A 320 18.37 4.43 33.27
C GLU A 320 16.89 4.83 33.35
N ALA A 321 16.27 5.22 32.21
CA ALA A 321 14.84 5.52 32.17
C ALA A 321 13.98 4.28 32.45
N LEU A 322 14.37 3.12 31.95
CA LEU A 322 13.71 1.86 32.26
C LEU A 322 13.81 1.49 33.72
N LEU A 323 15.00 1.61 34.34
CA LEU A 323 15.20 1.36 35.74
C LEU A 323 14.33 2.29 36.61
N TYR A 324 14.26 3.56 36.26
CA TYR A 324 13.41 4.53 36.98
C TYR A 324 11.92 4.22 36.90
N LEU A 325 11.45 3.73 35.74
CA LEU A 325 10.04 3.39 35.54
C LEU A 325 9.64 2.05 36.19
N THR A 326 10.60 1.19 36.49
CA THR A 326 10.37 -0.14 37.10
C THR A 326 10.66 -0.20 38.58
N SER A 327 11.23 0.85 39.19
CA SER A 327 11.47 1.01 40.61
C SER A 327 10.26 1.64 41.33
#